data_d6c4a567f93f73d56d90b92c8bc7389b
#
_entry.id   d6c4a567f93f73d56d90b92c8bc7389b
#
_cell.length_a   1.000
_cell.length_b   1.000
_cell.length_c   1.000
_cell.angle_alpha   90.00
_cell.angle_beta   90.00
_cell.angle_gamma   90.00
#
_symmetry.space_group_name_H-M   'P 1'
#
loop_
_entity.id
_entity.type
_entity.pdbx_description
1 polymer ?
#
loop_
_entity_poly.entity_id
_entity_poly.type
_entity_poly.pdbx_seq_one_letter_code
_entity_poly.pdbx_strand_id
1 'polypeptide(L)'
;MRNTDKFRGCLIGGAAGDALGYAVEFKREDEIFSEYGKVGITEYDLILDDDVAEVSDDTQMTLFTAEGMLLAVSKSNIPDYISSIRDMYKCWYQTQSEVCPVQDEKHCSRLMRVPELFHRRCPGMTCMTEIKAGAN
;
A
#
# COMPACT_ATOMS: atom_id res chain seq x y z
N MET A 1 6.39 2.07 -27.02
CA MET A 1 5.09 2.62 -26.52
C MET A 1 4.88 2.13 -25.11
N ARG A 2 4.76 3.04 -24.12
CA ARG A 2 4.45 2.63 -22.74
C ARG A 2 3.01 2.13 -22.71
N ASN A 3 2.79 0.89 -22.28
CA ASN A 3 1.45 0.33 -22.22
C ASN A 3 0.84 0.63 -20.84
N THR A 4 0.00 1.65 -20.76
CA THR A 4 -0.69 2.08 -19.54
C THR A 4 -1.48 0.95 -18.88
N ASP A 5 -2.04 0.04 -19.69
CA ASP A 5 -2.85 -1.07 -19.17
C ASP A 5 -1.98 -2.09 -18.42
N LYS A 6 -0.71 -2.27 -18.82
CA LYS A 6 0.22 -3.11 -18.07
C LYS A 6 0.55 -2.51 -16.68
N PHE A 7 0.70 -1.20 -16.59
CA PHE A 7 0.91 -0.54 -15.29
C PHE A 7 -0.32 -0.65 -14.40
N ARG A 8 -1.50 -0.39 -14.95
CA ARG A 8 -2.76 -0.57 -14.22
C ARG A 8 -2.96 -2.02 -13.79
N GLY A 9 -2.73 -2.97 -14.70
CA GLY A 9 -2.82 -4.40 -14.40
C GLY A 9 -1.84 -4.86 -13.31
N CYS A 10 -0.63 -4.30 -13.27
CA CYS A 10 0.34 -4.58 -12.22
C CYS A 10 -0.17 -4.10 -10.84
N LEU A 11 -0.65 -2.86 -10.75
CA LEU A 11 -1.15 -2.30 -9.48
C LEU A 11 -2.42 -3.01 -9.01
N ILE A 12 -3.38 -3.23 -9.92
CA ILE A 12 -4.65 -3.89 -9.60
C ILE A 12 -4.40 -5.37 -9.26
N GLY A 13 -3.56 -6.06 -10.04
CA GLY A 13 -3.24 -7.48 -9.79
C GLY A 13 -2.49 -7.67 -8.47
N GLY A 14 -1.58 -6.75 -8.13
CA GLY A 14 -0.91 -6.73 -6.83
C GLY A 14 -1.89 -6.56 -5.69
N ALA A 15 -2.77 -5.55 -5.77
CA ALA A 15 -3.80 -5.30 -4.77
C ALA A 15 -4.79 -6.47 -4.62
N ALA A 16 -5.18 -7.10 -5.74
CA ALA A 16 -6.06 -8.27 -5.71
C ALA A 16 -5.40 -9.47 -5.03
N GLY A 17 -4.11 -9.71 -5.29
CA GLY A 17 -3.34 -10.77 -4.64
C GLY A 17 -3.13 -10.49 -3.15
N ASP A 18 -2.79 -9.26 -2.80
CA ASP A 18 -2.64 -8.79 -1.43
C ASP A 18 -3.96 -8.95 -0.65
N ALA A 19 -5.09 -8.48 -1.19
CA ALA A 19 -6.39 -8.61 -0.55
C ALA A 19 -6.81 -10.07 -0.31
N LEU A 20 -6.43 -10.99 -1.20
CA LEU A 20 -6.67 -12.41 -0.99
C LEU A 20 -5.76 -12.99 0.10
N GLY A 21 -4.48 -12.60 0.11
CA GLY A 21 -3.48 -13.10 1.06
C GLY A 21 -3.62 -12.50 2.45
N TYR A 22 -4.05 -11.25 2.57
CA TYR A 22 -4.11 -10.52 3.82
C TYR A 22 -5.03 -11.19 4.87
N ALA A 23 -6.14 -11.80 4.42
CA ALA A 23 -7.05 -12.53 5.29
C ALA A 23 -6.40 -13.72 6.01
N VAL A 24 -5.30 -14.24 5.48
CA VAL A 24 -4.59 -15.42 6.02
C VAL A 24 -3.14 -15.11 6.43
N GLU A 25 -2.65 -13.89 6.27
CA GLU A 25 -1.25 -13.50 6.49
C GLU A 25 -0.71 -13.90 7.86
N PHE A 26 -1.54 -13.79 8.90
CA PHE A 26 -1.14 -14.09 10.29
C PHE A 26 -1.64 -15.45 10.78
N LYS A 27 -2.25 -16.27 9.90
CA LYS A 27 -2.73 -17.61 10.22
C LYS A 27 -1.65 -18.65 9.94
N ARG A 28 -1.60 -19.70 10.75
CA ARG A 28 -0.75 -20.86 10.49
C ARG A 28 -1.41 -21.75 9.44
N GLU A 29 -0.61 -22.59 8.80
CA GLU A 29 -1.08 -23.51 7.76
C GLU A 29 -2.24 -24.39 8.22
N ASP A 30 -2.15 -24.93 9.45
CA ASP A 30 -3.21 -25.78 10.04
C ASP A 30 -4.51 -25.01 10.25
N GLU A 31 -4.45 -23.74 10.62
CA GLU A 31 -5.59 -22.85 10.78
C GLU A 31 -6.22 -22.54 9.41
N ILE A 32 -5.38 -22.21 8.40
CA ILE A 32 -5.85 -21.98 7.04
C ILE A 32 -6.58 -23.20 6.48
N PHE A 33 -5.97 -24.38 6.61
CA PHE A 33 -6.61 -25.62 6.11
C PHE A 33 -7.86 -26.02 6.88
N SER A 34 -7.95 -25.70 8.15
CA SER A 34 -9.15 -25.90 8.95
C SER A 34 -10.32 -25.02 8.52
N GLU A 35 -10.02 -23.77 8.14
CA GLU A 35 -11.03 -22.75 7.82
C GLU A 35 -11.43 -22.79 6.35
N TYR A 36 -10.45 -22.90 5.45
CA TYR A 36 -10.65 -22.79 3.99
C TYR A 36 -10.48 -24.12 3.24
N GLY A 37 -10.20 -25.22 3.96
CA GLY A 37 -9.95 -26.54 3.36
C GLY A 37 -8.52 -26.67 2.82
N LYS A 38 -8.21 -27.87 2.27
CA LYS A 38 -6.83 -28.24 1.83
C LYS A 38 -6.27 -27.39 0.69
N VAL A 39 -7.10 -26.69 -0.06
CA VAL A 39 -6.68 -25.80 -1.15
C VAL A 39 -6.25 -24.42 -0.63
N GLY A 40 -6.64 -24.11 0.61
CA GLY A 40 -6.44 -22.77 1.19
C GLY A 40 -7.51 -21.78 0.72
N ILE A 41 -7.26 -20.48 0.95
CA ILE A 41 -8.18 -19.43 0.57
C ILE A 41 -8.25 -19.28 -0.95
N THR A 42 -9.46 -19.26 -1.50
CA THR A 42 -9.73 -19.11 -2.95
C THR A 42 -10.73 -18.01 -3.25
N GLU A 43 -11.36 -17.46 -2.23
CA GLU A 43 -12.32 -16.36 -2.33
C GLU A 43 -11.92 -15.25 -1.36
N TYR A 44 -12.30 -14.02 -1.68
CA TYR A 44 -12.00 -12.88 -0.81
C TYR A 44 -12.79 -12.97 0.50
N ASP A 45 -12.12 -12.65 1.60
CA ASP A 45 -12.77 -12.40 2.88
C ASP A 45 -13.28 -10.94 2.86
N LEU A 46 -14.60 -10.77 2.83
CA LEU A 46 -15.22 -9.47 2.69
C LEU A 46 -15.60 -8.91 4.06
N ILE A 47 -15.42 -7.61 4.26
CA ILE A 47 -15.94 -6.93 5.42
C ILE A 47 -17.46 -6.90 5.31
N LEU A 48 -18.14 -7.40 6.37
CA LEU A 48 -19.57 -7.68 6.37
C LEU A 48 -20.49 -6.50 5.98
N ASP A 49 -20.03 -5.26 6.17
CA ASP A 49 -20.87 -4.08 5.94
C ASP A 49 -20.60 -3.41 4.58
N ASP A 50 -19.46 -3.69 3.92
CA ASP A 50 -19.02 -2.92 2.75
C ASP A 50 -18.84 -3.78 1.48
N ASP A 51 -18.96 -5.11 1.55
CA ASP A 51 -18.67 -6.04 0.45
C ASP A 51 -17.28 -5.81 -0.18
N VAL A 52 -16.29 -5.41 0.61
CA VAL A 52 -14.94 -5.05 0.18
C VAL A 52 -13.91 -5.97 0.84
N ALA A 53 -12.99 -6.49 0.05
CA ALA A 53 -11.80 -7.14 0.58
C ALA A 53 -10.74 -6.09 0.96
N GLU A 54 -10.19 -6.20 2.17
CA GLU A 54 -9.13 -5.30 2.61
C GLU A 54 -7.78 -5.65 1.99
N VAL A 55 -7.00 -4.62 1.70
CA VAL A 55 -5.58 -4.73 1.32
C VAL A 55 -4.69 -4.45 2.53
N SER A 56 -3.47 -4.97 2.53
CA SER A 56 -2.47 -4.70 3.56
C SER A 56 -1.70 -3.39 3.30
N ASP A 57 -0.68 -3.14 4.12
CA ASP A 57 0.29 -2.07 3.89
C ASP A 57 1.15 -2.29 2.65
N ASP A 58 1.29 -3.50 2.14
CA ASP A 58 2.01 -3.81 0.90
C ASP A 58 1.38 -3.10 -0.30
N THR A 59 0.05 -3.13 -0.44
CA THR A 59 -0.64 -2.36 -1.47
C THR A 59 -0.51 -0.85 -1.23
N GLN A 60 -0.65 -0.39 0.01
CA GLN A 60 -0.48 1.03 0.33
C GLN A 60 0.92 1.50 -0.08
N MET A 61 1.97 0.83 0.36
CA MET A 61 3.36 1.18 0.03
C MET A 61 3.64 1.08 -1.47
N THR A 62 3.06 0.11 -2.17
CA THR A 62 3.15 -0.01 -3.63
C THR A 62 2.58 1.22 -4.34
N LEU A 63 1.44 1.74 -3.89
CA LEU A 63 0.84 2.96 -4.46
C LEU A 63 1.73 4.18 -4.23
N PHE A 64 2.26 4.37 -3.02
CA PHE A 64 3.19 5.47 -2.73
C PHE A 64 4.52 5.33 -3.48
N THR A 65 5.02 4.11 -3.69
CA THR A 65 6.18 3.84 -4.56
C THR A 65 5.90 4.29 -5.99
N ALA A 66 4.75 3.89 -6.54
CA ALA A 66 4.37 4.26 -7.90
C ALA A 66 4.24 5.77 -8.07
N GLU A 67 3.65 6.47 -7.09
CA GLU A 67 3.57 7.94 -7.12
C GLU A 67 4.97 8.58 -7.04
N GLY A 68 5.86 8.07 -6.19
CA GLY A 68 7.24 8.55 -6.10
C GLY A 68 8.00 8.40 -7.42
N MET A 69 7.83 7.28 -8.10
CA MET A 69 8.41 7.06 -9.44
C MET A 69 7.86 8.05 -10.47
N LEU A 70 6.55 8.29 -10.47
CA LEU A 70 5.92 9.27 -11.38
C LEU A 70 6.40 10.68 -11.10
N LEU A 71 6.54 11.07 -9.84
CA LEU A 71 7.06 12.37 -9.45
C LEU A 71 8.51 12.57 -9.85
N ALA A 72 9.36 11.57 -9.69
CA ALA A 72 10.77 11.62 -10.10
C ALA A 72 10.88 11.94 -11.59
N VAL A 73 10.11 11.22 -12.43
CA VAL A 73 10.11 11.45 -13.89
C VAL A 73 9.54 12.81 -14.27
N SER A 74 8.58 13.35 -13.49
CA SER A 74 7.97 14.65 -13.78
C SER A 74 8.85 15.84 -13.42
N LYS A 75 9.77 15.67 -12.46
CA LYS A 75 10.61 16.77 -11.93
C LYS A 75 11.88 16.99 -12.71
N SER A 76 12.43 15.98 -13.37
CA SER A 76 13.75 16.06 -14.01
C SER A 76 13.92 15.09 -15.17
N ASN A 77 14.78 15.47 -16.12
CA ASN A 77 15.25 14.58 -17.20
C ASN A 77 16.18 13.46 -16.67
N ILE A 78 16.76 13.66 -15.49
CA ILE A 78 17.54 12.66 -14.76
C ILE A 78 16.76 12.38 -13.46
N PRO A 79 15.87 11.36 -13.45
CA PRO A 79 14.99 11.10 -12.30
C PRO A 79 15.76 10.61 -11.07
N ASP A 80 15.55 11.28 -9.94
CA ASP A 80 15.95 10.78 -8.62
C ASP A 80 14.81 9.97 -8.00
N TYR A 81 14.78 8.68 -8.33
CA TYR A 81 13.76 7.77 -7.81
C TYR A 81 13.88 7.55 -6.31
N ILE A 82 15.10 7.45 -5.78
CA ILE A 82 15.34 7.13 -4.36
C ILE A 82 14.78 8.25 -3.49
N SER A 83 15.16 9.50 -3.75
CA SER A 83 14.66 10.64 -2.99
C SER A 83 13.14 10.79 -3.11
N SER A 84 12.61 10.64 -4.33
CA SER A 84 11.17 10.80 -4.57
C SER A 84 10.34 9.71 -3.88
N ILE A 85 10.77 8.45 -3.92
CA ILE A 85 10.08 7.35 -3.23
C ILE A 85 10.18 7.53 -1.70
N ARG A 86 11.35 7.94 -1.19
CA ARG A 86 11.52 8.24 0.23
C ARG A 86 10.54 9.30 0.72
N ASP A 87 10.36 10.38 -0.04
CA ASP A 87 9.41 11.43 0.32
C ASP A 87 7.96 10.90 0.33
N MET A 88 7.62 10.02 -0.62
CA MET A 88 6.31 9.37 -0.64
C MET A 88 6.12 8.42 0.55
N TYR A 89 7.15 7.72 0.98
CA TYR A 89 7.06 6.87 2.18
C TYR A 89 6.88 7.67 3.47
N LYS A 90 7.41 8.88 3.55
CA LYS A 90 7.09 9.80 4.67
C LYS A 90 5.61 10.18 4.65
N CYS A 91 5.03 10.43 3.49
CA CYS A 91 3.59 10.66 3.34
C CYS A 91 2.78 9.42 3.75
N TRP A 92 3.18 8.21 3.29
CA TRP A 92 2.55 6.98 3.74
C TRP A 92 2.62 6.81 5.26
N TYR A 93 3.77 7.06 5.89
CA TYR A 93 3.93 6.98 7.34
C TYR A 93 2.93 7.89 8.07
N GLN A 94 2.66 9.07 7.54
CA GLN A 94 1.66 9.98 8.11
C GLN A 94 0.24 9.38 8.03
N THR A 95 -0.11 8.69 6.95
CA THR A 95 -1.42 8.03 6.86
C THR A 95 -1.61 6.93 7.92
N GLN A 96 -0.52 6.40 8.49
CA GLN A 96 -0.56 5.40 9.55
C GLN A 96 -0.75 5.97 10.96
N SER A 97 -0.61 7.29 11.13
CA SER A 97 -0.59 7.96 12.42
C SER A 97 -1.53 9.15 12.54
N GLU A 98 -2.02 9.68 11.43
CA GLU A 98 -2.86 10.88 11.39
C GLU A 98 -4.25 10.56 10.82
N VAL A 99 -5.17 11.51 10.91
CA VAL A 99 -6.55 11.39 10.40
C VAL A 99 -6.69 12.24 9.14
N CYS A 100 -7.38 11.72 8.14
CA CYS A 100 -7.71 12.46 6.91
C CYS A 100 -8.82 13.49 7.16
N PRO A 101 -8.70 14.72 6.60
CA PRO A 101 -7.55 15.26 5.87
C PRO A 101 -6.44 15.75 6.81
N VAL A 102 -5.19 15.55 6.39
CA VAL A 102 -4.04 16.14 7.09
C VAL A 102 -4.07 17.65 6.86
N GLN A 103 -3.94 18.43 7.94
CA GLN A 103 -4.05 19.90 7.88
C GLN A 103 -2.83 20.59 7.25
N ASP A 104 -1.75 19.86 6.97
CA ASP A 104 -0.53 20.43 6.39
C ASP A 104 -0.59 20.41 4.86
N GLU A 105 -0.74 21.58 4.24
CA GLU A 105 -0.80 21.77 2.78
C GLU A 105 0.53 21.47 2.05
N LYS A 106 1.60 21.11 2.76
CA LYS A 106 2.93 20.87 2.18
C LYS A 106 3.11 19.49 1.53
N HIS A 107 2.10 18.64 1.56
CA HIS A 107 2.21 17.31 0.99
C HIS A 107 2.23 17.36 -0.54
N CYS A 108 3.28 16.78 -1.12
CA CYS A 108 3.39 16.62 -2.57
C CYS A 108 2.62 15.39 -3.08
N SER A 109 2.14 14.51 -2.21
CA SER A 109 1.42 13.29 -2.55
C SER A 109 -0.06 13.54 -2.77
N ARG A 110 -0.59 13.05 -3.90
CA ARG A 110 -2.03 13.05 -4.20
C ARG A 110 -2.78 11.99 -3.39
N LEU A 111 -2.09 10.92 -3.01
CA LEU A 111 -2.63 9.82 -2.22
C LEU A 111 -3.05 10.28 -0.80
N MET A 112 -2.47 11.37 -0.29
CA MET A 112 -2.88 11.99 0.98
C MET A 112 -4.31 12.55 0.97
N ARG A 113 -4.99 12.53 -0.17
CA ARG A 113 -6.39 12.94 -0.32
C ARG A 113 -7.37 11.77 -0.38
N VAL A 114 -6.87 10.55 -0.22
CA VAL A 114 -7.65 9.31 -0.29
C VAL A 114 -7.89 8.81 1.13
N PRO A 115 -9.09 8.98 1.70
CA PRO A 115 -9.37 8.64 3.10
C PRO A 115 -9.11 7.17 3.43
N GLU A 116 -9.34 6.27 2.48
CA GLU A 116 -9.16 4.83 2.63
C GLU A 116 -7.71 4.43 2.89
N LEU A 117 -6.74 5.30 2.56
CA LEU A 117 -5.33 5.09 2.87
C LEU A 117 -4.94 5.48 4.30
N PHE A 118 -5.85 6.14 5.06
CA PHE A 118 -5.64 6.53 6.46
C PHE A 118 -6.07 5.44 7.44
N HIS A 119 -6.01 4.20 7.02
CA HIS A 119 -6.22 3.03 7.85
C HIS A 119 -4.91 2.26 8.03
N ARG A 120 -4.63 1.91 9.28
CA ARG A 120 -3.46 1.10 9.60
C ARG A 120 -3.73 -0.35 9.21
N ARG A 121 -2.97 -0.86 8.23
CA ARG A 121 -3.14 -2.18 7.62
C ARG A 121 -1.95 -3.10 7.95
N CYS A 122 -1.71 -3.33 9.22
CA CYS A 122 -0.64 -4.17 9.75
C CYS A 122 0.78 -3.80 9.27
N PRO A 123 1.17 -2.51 9.23
CA PRO A 123 2.45 -2.09 8.69
C PRO A 123 3.62 -2.74 9.44
N GLY A 124 4.59 -3.22 8.68
CA GLY A 124 5.80 -3.84 9.19
C GLY A 124 6.57 -2.91 10.14
N MET A 125 6.90 -3.40 11.33
CA MET A 125 7.60 -2.60 12.36
C MET A 125 8.94 -2.05 11.86
N THR A 126 9.66 -2.79 11.04
CA THR A 126 10.93 -2.35 10.44
C THR A 126 10.70 -1.13 9.55
N CYS A 127 9.74 -1.20 8.62
CA CYS A 127 9.39 -0.08 7.73
C CYS A 127 9.01 1.17 8.53
N MET A 128 8.13 1.01 9.52
CA MET A 128 7.70 2.11 10.38
C MET A 128 8.85 2.75 11.14
N THR A 129 9.76 1.94 11.69
CA THR A 129 10.91 2.43 12.48
C THR A 129 11.90 3.17 11.61
N GLU A 130 12.27 2.60 10.45
CA GLU A 130 13.25 3.19 9.55
C GLU A 130 12.76 4.49 8.92
N ILE A 131 11.49 4.54 8.48
CA ILE A 131 10.93 5.78 7.93
C ILE A 131 10.85 6.86 9.00
N LYS A 132 10.44 6.52 10.23
CA LYS A 132 10.43 7.44 11.36
C LYS A 132 11.82 7.98 11.70
N ALA A 133 12.83 7.13 11.66
CA ALA A 133 14.23 7.51 11.90
C ALA A 133 14.82 8.37 10.77
N GLY A 134 14.13 8.52 9.65
CA GLY A 134 14.62 9.26 8.51
C GLY A 134 15.71 8.50 7.75
N ALA A 135 15.60 7.17 7.66
CA ALA A 135 16.55 6.31 6.95
C ALA A 135 16.88 6.86 5.56
N ASN A 136 18.18 6.93 5.26
CA ASN A 136 18.75 7.48 4.02
C ASN A 136 19.09 6.37 3.03
#